data_66c458b60395acb40096adf5fd5cbf78
#
_entry.id   66c458b60395acb40096adf5fd5cbf78
#
_cell.length_a   1.000
_cell.length_b   1.000
_cell.length_c   1.000
_cell.angle_alpha   90.00
_cell.angle_beta   90.00
_cell.angle_gamma   90.00
#
_symmetry.space_group_name_H-M   'P 1'
#
loop_
_entity.id
_entity.type
_entity.pdbx_description
1 polymer ?
#
loop_
_entity_poly.entity_id
_entity_poly.type
_entity_poly.pdbx_seq_one_letter_code
_entity_poly.pdbx_strand_id
1 'polypeptide(L)'
;AADSLMIDILAERIVRRVSAMCSWNGIDEWREIQLDCDWTKSTQIAFYKLCTEVKCRVGKRLVSSTIRLHQLTFDAPPVDYGVLMVYNTDRFNDIKTRNSIINPNTVRTYLKKKLYTKIPLDIALPIFQWDIVFRDGTFARISKSHGGDLTRGDTVRHEQVDIRDIVYTQKLLYQYLNLERKGYSTILYHLDSVNIKTYSYEDIKSVYNN
;
A
#
# COMPACT_ATOMS: atom_id res chain seq x y z
N ALA A 1 -4.11 14.80 27.20
CA ALA A 1 -3.48 13.87 28.18
C ALA A 1 -4.03 12.44 28.02
N ALA A 2 -5.36 12.22 28.02
CA ALA A 2 -5.96 10.88 27.88
C ALA A 2 -5.59 10.19 26.55
N ASP A 3 -5.68 10.89 25.42
CA ASP A 3 -5.32 10.35 24.11
C ASP A 3 -3.84 9.95 24.04
N SER A 4 -2.97 10.64 24.74
CA SER A 4 -1.54 10.34 24.81
C SER A 4 -1.26 9.03 25.53
N LEU A 5 -1.96 8.76 26.64
CA LEU A 5 -1.85 7.51 27.41
C LEU A 5 -2.39 6.34 26.59
N MET A 6 -3.46 6.52 25.86
CA MET A 6 -4.03 5.47 24.99
C MET A 6 -3.09 5.06 23.87
N ILE A 7 -2.37 6.02 23.26
CA ILE A 7 -1.37 5.73 22.21
C ILE A 7 -0.18 4.95 22.78
N ASP A 8 0.27 5.31 23.98
CA ASP A 8 1.35 4.62 24.67
C ASP A 8 1.00 3.16 24.96
N ILE A 9 -0.19 2.91 25.51
CA ILE A 9 -0.72 1.57 25.77
C ILE A 9 -0.88 0.78 24.44
N LEU A 10 -1.35 1.44 23.38
CA LEU A 10 -1.49 0.81 22.06
C LEU A 10 -0.12 0.36 21.51
N ALA A 11 0.88 1.22 21.57
CA ALA A 11 2.24 0.90 21.12
C ALA A 11 2.81 -0.31 21.88
N GLU A 12 2.66 -0.35 23.20
CA GLU A 12 3.07 -1.49 24.02
C GLU A 12 2.36 -2.79 23.58
N ARG A 13 1.04 -2.72 23.38
CA ARG A 13 0.23 -3.87 22.94
C ARG A 13 0.65 -4.38 21.57
N ILE A 14 0.95 -3.49 20.63
CA ILE A 14 1.43 -3.85 19.29
C ILE A 14 2.74 -4.62 19.40
N VAL A 15 3.74 -4.06 20.06
CA VAL A 15 5.07 -4.69 20.18
C VAL A 15 4.97 -6.04 20.90
N ARG A 16 4.23 -6.10 22.00
CA ARG A 16 4.01 -7.33 22.75
C ARG A 16 3.29 -8.40 21.90
N ARG A 17 2.27 -7.99 21.10
CA ARG A 17 1.54 -8.92 20.23
C ARG A 17 2.43 -9.47 19.14
N VAL A 18 3.22 -8.64 18.47
CA VAL A 18 4.17 -9.08 17.43
C VAL A 18 5.18 -10.04 18.00
N SER A 19 5.80 -9.70 19.14
CA SER A 19 6.77 -10.59 19.81
C SER A 19 6.16 -11.94 20.19
N ALA A 20 4.95 -11.94 20.75
CA ALA A 20 4.24 -13.17 21.10
C ALA A 20 3.90 -14.02 19.86
N MET A 21 3.48 -13.41 18.76
CA MET A 21 3.20 -14.11 17.50
C MET A 21 4.48 -14.71 16.90
N CYS A 22 5.58 -13.98 16.92
CA CYS A 22 6.88 -14.48 16.47
C CYS A 22 7.33 -15.70 17.30
N SER A 23 7.32 -15.57 18.61
CA SER A 23 7.65 -16.68 19.53
C SER A 23 6.76 -17.91 19.30
N TRP A 24 5.45 -17.71 19.16
CA TRP A 24 4.51 -18.79 18.89
C TRP A 24 4.81 -19.56 17.59
N ASN A 25 5.33 -18.85 16.57
CA ASN A 25 5.70 -19.42 15.28
C ASN A 25 7.17 -19.87 15.19
N GLY A 26 7.89 -19.92 16.31
CA GLY A 26 9.30 -20.33 16.34
C GLY A 26 10.25 -19.32 15.69
N ILE A 27 9.85 -18.06 15.61
CA ILE A 27 10.67 -16.96 15.09
C ILE A 27 11.34 -16.27 16.28
N ASP A 28 12.57 -16.61 16.55
CA ASP A 28 13.33 -16.08 17.71
C ASP A 28 13.77 -14.63 17.47
N GLU A 29 14.10 -14.28 16.24
CA GLU A 29 14.55 -12.94 15.86
C GLU A 29 13.72 -12.36 14.72
N TRP A 30 12.89 -11.40 15.03
CA TRP A 30 12.24 -10.57 14.02
C TRP A 30 12.99 -9.24 13.87
N ARG A 31 13.00 -8.68 12.68
CA ARG A 31 13.84 -7.52 12.32
C ARG A 31 13.08 -6.22 12.24
N GLU A 32 11.76 -6.30 12.01
CA GLU A 32 10.97 -5.14 11.67
C GLU A 32 9.51 -5.26 12.10
N ILE A 33 8.90 -4.11 12.42
CA ILE A 33 7.45 -3.92 12.47
C ILE A 33 7.06 -2.92 11.39
N GLN A 34 6.15 -3.31 10.49
CA GLN A 34 5.52 -2.40 9.55
C GLN A 34 4.15 -1.97 10.10
N LEU A 35 3.94 -0.65 10.18
CA LEU A 35 2.67 -0.05 10.55
C LEU A 35 1.87 0.27 9.29
N ASP A 36 0.81 -0.49 9.04
CA ASP A 36 -0.12 -0.23 7.94
C ASP A 36 -1.35 0.53 8.47
N CYS A 37 -1.37 1.83 8.24
CA CYS A 37 -2.41 2.71 8.75
C CYS A 37 -2.79 3.79 7.73
N ASP A 38 -4.06 3.87 7.39
CA ASP A 38 -4.62 4.92 6.52
C ASP A 38 -4.85 6.21 7.30
N TRP A 39 -3.78 6.81 7.80
CA TRP A 39 -3.87 8.08 8.50
C TRP A 39 -4.20 9.23 7.53
N THR A 40 -4.92 10.21 8.05
CA THR A 40 -5.32 11.43 7.36
C THR A 40 -4.68 12.65 8.01
N LYS A 41 -4.84 13.83 7.42
CA LYS A 41 -4.34 15.08 8.01
C LYS A 41 -4.84 15.28 9.45
N SER A 42 -6.07 14.89 9.76
CA SER A 42 -6.64 15.01 11.10
C SER A 42 -6.08 14.01 12.11
N THR A 43 -5.61 12.84 11.66
CA THR A 43 -5.06 11.79 12.53
C THR A 43 -3.53 11.70 12.46
N GLN A 44 -2.88 12.54 11.66
CA GLN A 44 -1.43 12.55 11.43
C GLN A 44 -0.63 12.61 12.73
N ILE A 45 -0.96 13.56 13.61
CA ILE A 45 -0.25 13.76 14.89
C ILE A 45 -0.33 12.51 15.77
N ALA A 46 -1.51 11.92 15.86
CA ALA A 46 -1.73 10.70 16.66
C ALA A 46 -0.95 9.51 16.08
N PHE A 47 -0.96 9.35 14.75
CA PHE A 47 -0.20 8.31 14.08
C PHE A 47 1.32 8.49 14.23
N TYR A 48 1.83 9.72 14.08
CA TYR A 48 3.25 10.00 14.25
C TYR A 48 3.72 9.73 15.68
N LYS A 49 2.89 10.06 16.65
CA LYS A 49 3.16 9.69 18.03
C LYS A 49 3.20 8.18 18.22
N LEU A 50 2.25 7.44 17.63
CA LEU A 50 2.26 5.97 17.67
C LEU A 50 3.57 5.40 17.07
N CYS A 51 4.00 5.92 15.91
CA CYS A 51 5.28 5.50 15.30
C CYS A 51 6.46 5.73 16.25
N THR A 52 6.53 6.90 16.88
CA THR A 52 7.58 7.22 17.86
C THR A 52 7.55 6.26 19.04
N GLU A 53 6.38 6.00 19.62
CA GLU A 53 6.22 5.13 20.77
C GLU A 53 6.56 3.65 20.44
N VAL A 54 6.20 3.18 19.25
CA VAL A 54 6.58 1.84 18.76
C VAL A 54 8.10 1.79 18.59
N LYS A 55 8.69 2.80 17.93
CA LYS A 55 10.14 2.86 17.69
C LYS A 55 10.96 2.84 18.98
N CYS A 56 10.52 3.54 20.01
CA CYS A 56 11.16 3.49 21.33
C CYS A 56 11.15 2.09 21.97
N ARG A 57 10.17 1.25 21.65
CA ARG A 57 9.98 -0.07 22.29
C ARG A 57 10.61 -1.24 21.54
N VAL A 58 10.90 -1.09 20.26
CA VAL A 58 11.48 -2.19 19.45
C VAL A 58 12.99 -2.29 19.55
N GLY A 59 13.65 -1.37 20.21
CA GLY A 59 15.10 -1.34 20.40
C GLY A 59 15.84 -1.08 19.08
N LYS A 60 16.69 -2.01 18.66
CA LYS A 60 17.48 -1.89 17.41
C LYS A 60 16.74 -2.33 16.16
N ARG A 61 15.49 -2.76 16.28
CA ARG A 61 14.68 -3.23 15.14
C ARG A 61 14.13 -2.06 14.36
N LEU A 62 13.86 -2.30 13.09
CA LEU A 62 13.31 -1.30 12.20
C LEU A 62 11.80 -1.11 12.43
N VAL A 63 11.36 0.11 12.19
CA VAL A 63 9.94 0.45 12.08
C VAL A 63 9.72 1.06 10.71
N SER A 64 8.86 0.47 9.91
CA SER A 64 8.41 1.03 8.64
C SER A 64 6.92 1.37 8.68
N SER A 65 6.47 2.10 7.68
CA SER A 65 5.04 2.42 7.52
C SER A 65 4.66 2.39 6.06
N THR A 66 3.44 1.94 5.79
CA THR A 66 2.83 2.16 4.47
C THR A 66 2.55 3.64 4.25
N ILE A 67 2.77 4.10 3.02
CA ILE A 67 2.56 5.48 2.58
C ILE A 67 1.63 5.46 1.37
N ARG A 68 0.56 6.24 1.42
CA ARG A 68 -0.35 6.45 0.28
C ARG A 68 0.17 7.59 -0.61
N LEU A 69 -0.17 7.59 -1.90
CA LEU A 69 0.24 8.63 -2.85
C LEU A 69 -0.07 10.06 -2.36
N HIS A 70 -1.25 10.28 -1.78
CA HIS A 70 -1.62 11.60 -1.27
C HIS A 70 -0.80 12.01 -0.04
N GLN A 71 -0.29 11.05 0.74
CA GLN A 71 0.52 11.30 1.93
C GLN A 71 1.94 11.80 1.58
N LEU A 72 2.42 11.61 0.34
CA LEU A 72 3.68 12.19 -0.11
C LEU A 72 3.72 13.72 -0.02
N THR A 73 2.56 14.37 0.03
CA THR A 73 2.43 15.83 0.20
C THR A 73 2.51 16.29 1.65
N PHE A 74 2.70 15.38 2.60
CA PHE A 74 2.91 15.66 4.02
C PHE A 74 4.34 15.31 4.43
N ASP A 75 4.77 15.80 5.59
CA ASP A 75 5.99 15.31 6.22
C ASP A 75 5.88 13.80 6.46
N ALA A 76 7.00 13.11 6.42
CA ALA A 76 7.04 11.68 6.64
C ALA A 76 6.76 11.32 8.12
N PRO A 77 6.12 10.18 8.41
CA PRO A 77 6.06 9.65 9.76
C PRO A 77 7.48 9.36 10.29
N PRO A 78 7.69 9.40 11.61
CA PRO A 78 9.01 9.16 12.23
C PRO A 78 9.35 7.67 12.27
N VAL A 79 9.54 7.08 11.11
CA VAL A 79 9.91 5.67 10.87
C VAL A 79 11.24 5.60 10.11
N ASP A 80 11.83 4.40 10.01
CA ASP A 80 13.12 4.22 9.34
C ASP A 80 12.99 4.33 7.82
N TYR A 81 11.90 3.80 7.26
CA TYR A 81 11.56 3.93 5.84
C TYR A 81 10.04 3.74 5.61
N GLY A 82 9.57 4.05 4.43
CA GLY A 82 8.18 3.86 4.03
C GLY A 82 8.03 2.87 2.88
N VAL A 83 6.87 2.24 2.78
CA VAL A 83 6.44 1.45 1.62
C VAL A 83 5.35 2.23 0.90
N LEU A 84 5.68 2.83 -0.23
CA LEU A 84 4.73 3.58 -1.04
C LEU A 84 3.77 2.65 -1.77
N MET A 85 2.51 2.67 -1.37
CA MET A 85 1.45 1.87 -1.96
C MET A 85 0.90 2.56 -3.21
N VAL A 86 1.23 2.03 -4.39
CA VAL A 86 0.88 2.61 -5.69
C VAL A 86 -0.25 1.81 -6.33
N TYR A 87 -1.34 1.68 -5.59
CA TYR A 87 -2.57 1.02 -6.04
C TYR A 87 -3.80 1.68 -5.41
N ASN A 88 -4.99 1.31 -5.89
CA ASN A 88 -6.25 1.98 -5.58
C ASN A 88 -6.17 3.48 -5.91
N THR A 89 -5.68 3.77 -7.13
CA THR A 89 -5.36 5.13 -7.55
C THR A 89 -6.59 5.92 -7.96
N ASP A 90 -7.63 5.24 -8.44
CA ASP A 90 -8.87 5.85 -8.88
C ASP A 90 -10.09 5.34 -8.06
N ARG A 91 -11.25 5.94 -8.29
CA ARG A 91 -12.48 5.61 -7.55
C ARG A 91 -13.11 4.32 -8.08
N PHE A 92 -13.04 3.24 -7.31
CA PHE A 92 -13.68 1.97 -7.66
C PHE A 92 -15.22 2.07 -7.72
N ASN A 93 -15.82 2.95 -6.92
CA ASN A 93 -17.27 3.14 -6.83
C ASN A 93 -17.86 4.06 -7.91
N ASP A 94 -17.05 4.63 -8.78
CA ASP A 94 -17.53 5.41 -9.94
C ASP A 94 -17.62 4.48 -11.15
N ILE A 95 -18.83 4.27 -11.68
CA ILE A 95 -19.09 3.40 -12.84
C ILE A 95 -18.31 3.82 -14.09
N LYS A 96 -17.92 5.09 -14.19
CA LYS A 96 -17.15 5.64 -15.32
C LYS A 96 -15.66 5.35 -15.23
N THR A 97 -15.16 4.93 -14.09
CA THR A 97 -13.75 4.55 -13.91
C THR A 97 -13.44 3.33 -14.76
N ARG A 98 -12.37 3.39 -15.57
CA ARG A 98 -11.95 2.28 -16.42
C ARG A 98 -11.20 1.20 -15.62
N ASN A 99 -10.25 1.61 -14.79
CA ASN A 99 -9.48 0.76 -13.91
C ASN A 99 -9.15 1.56 -12.65
N SER A 100 -9.58 1.08 -11.50
CA SER A 100 -9.36 1.76 -10.23
C SER A 100 -8.12 1.24 -9.49
N ILE A 101 -7.58 0.10 -9.91
CA ILE A 101 -6.42 -0.51 -9.26
C ILE A 101 -5.19 0.37 -9.49
N ILE A 102 -4.84 0.63 -10.76
CA ILE A 102 -3.71 1.49 -11.10
C ILE A 102 -4.03 2.31 -12.35
N ASN A 103 -3.77 3.61 -12.26
CA ASN A 103 -3.84 4.54 -13.39
C ASN A 103 -2.58 5.40 -13.40
N PRO A 104 -1.66 5.17 -14.33
CA PRO A 104 -0.40 5.91 -14.40
C PRO A 104 -0.56 7.43 -14.50
N ASN A 105 -1.64 7.92 -15.13
CA ASN A 105 -1.91 9.36 -15.25
C ASN A 105 -2.30 9.96 -13.89
N THR A 106 -3.09 9.23 -13.11
CA THR A 106 -3.44 9.64 -11.74
C THR A 106 -2.19 9.64 -10.85
N VAL A 107 -1.35 8.61 -10.93
CA VAL A 107 -0.05 8.57 -10.22
C VAL A 107 0.81 9.78 -10.60
N ARG A 108 0.96 10.07 -11.90
CA ARG A 108 1.71 11.24 -12.38
C ARG A 108 1.17 12.56 -11.81
N THR A 109 -0.13 12.68 -11.66
CA THR A 109 -0.77 13.86 -11.08
C THR A 109 -0.37 14.07 -9.61
N TYR A 110 -0.26 12.99 -8.83
CA TYR A 110 0.25 13.07 -7.47
C TYR A 110 1.73 13.43 -7.42
N LEU A 111 2.55 12.82 -8.26
CA LEU A 111 4.00 13.03 -8.29
C LEU A 111 4.40 14.45 -8.74
N LYS A 112 3.56 15.14 -9.51
CA LYS A 112 3.78 16.55 -9.91
C LYS A 112 3.52 17.56 -8.78
N LYS A 113 2.93 17.15 -7.67
CA LYS A 113 2.71 18.03 -6.51
C LYS A 113 4.02 18.25 -5.76
N LYS A 114 4.06 19.27 -4.91
CA LYS A 114 5.19 19.46 -3.99
C LYS A 114 5.20 18.31 -2.97
N LEU A 115 6.28 17.54 -2.99
CA LEU A 115 6.47 16.40 -2.12
C LEU A 115 7.32 16.79 -0.90
N TYR A 116 6.89 16.36 0.28
CA TYR A 116 7.56 16.66 1.56
C TYR A 116 8.19 15.43 2.20
N THR A 117 7.77 14.23 1.78
CA THR A 117 8.31 12.97 2.29
C THR A 117 9.80 12.84 1.97
N LYS A 118 10.64 12.71 3.00
CA LYS A 118 12.12 12.67 2.88
C LYS A 118 12.76 11.39 3.41
N ILE A 119 11.96 10.39 3.78
CA ILE A 119 12.46 9.08 4.21
C ILE A 119 12.77 8.19 2.99
N PRO A 120 13.61 7.16 3.12
CA PRO A 120 13.74 6.11 2.11
C PRO A 120 12.37 5.49 1.82
N LEU A 121 12.11 5.14 0.56
CA LEU A 121 10.83 4.56 0.14
C LEU A 121 11.09 3.29 -0.67
N ASP A 122 10.51 2.18 -0.23
CA ASP A 122 10.21 1.05 -1.09
C ASP A 122 8.91 1.32 -1.84
N ILE A 123 8.68 0.63 -2.95
CA ILE A 123 7.46 0.78 -3.74
C ILE A 123 6.68 -0.52 -3.80
N ALA A 124 5.36 -0.46 -3.56
CA ALA A 124 4.45 -1.58 -3.72
C ALA A 124 3.52 -1.35 -4.93
N LEU A 125 3.62 -2.22 -5.90
CA LEU A 125 2.88 -2.20 -7.16
C LEU A 125 1.87 -3.35 -7.20
N PRO A 126 0.67 -3.16 -7.78
CA PRO A 126 -0.40 -4.16 -7.74
C PRO A 126 -0.23 -5.23 -8.82
N ILE A 127 -0.49 -6.48 -8.45
CA ILE A 127 -0.67 -7.60 -9.39
C ILE A 127 -2.01 -8.31 -9.18
N PHE A 128 -2.90 -7.72 -8.40
CA PHE A 128 -4.22 -8.30 -8.12
C PHE A 128 -5.27 -7.85 -9.15
N GLN A 129 -6.37 -8.57 -9.13
CA GLN A 129 -7.55 -8.31 -9.94
C GLN A 129 -8.79 -8.41 -9.05
N TRP A 130 -9.87 -7.76 -9.48
CA TRP A 130 -11.16 -7.84 -8.82
C TRP A 130 -12.30 -7.54 -9.78
N ASP A 131 -13.52 -7.92 -9.38
CA ASP A 131 -14.74 -7.54 -10.05
C ASP A 131 -15.47 -6.49 -9.21
N ILE A 132 -15.88 -5.41 -9.83
CA ILE A 132 -16.71 -4.39 -9.19
C ILE A 132 -18.12 -4.54 -9.71
N VAL A 133 -19.04 -4.80 -8.80
CA VAL A 133 -20.46 -5.01 -9.12
C VAL A 133 -21.20 -3.71 -8.86
N PHE A 134 -21.95 -3.27 -9.87
CA PHE A 134 -22.89 -2.16 -9.77
C PHE A 134 -24.30 -2.69 -9.94
N ARG A 135 -25.22 -2.23 -9.11
CA ARG A 135 -26.66 -2.53 -9.23
C ARG A 135 -27.39 -1.26 -9.62
N ASP A 136 -28.11 -1.31 -10.74
CA ASP A 136 -28.80 -0.13 -11.28
C ASP A 136 -27.91 1.11 -11.37
N GLY A 137 -26.66 0.91 -11.78
CA GLY A 137 -25.65 1.97 -11.91
C GLY A 137 -24.98 2.44 -10.62
N THR A 138 -25.38 1.91 -9.47
CA THR A 138 -24.80 2.26 -8.17
C THR A 138 -23.86 1.16 -7.67
N PHE A 139 -22.73 1.54 -7.06
CA PHE A 139 -21.79 0.58 -6.48
C PHE A 139 -22.49 -0.32 -5.45
N ALA A 140 -22.36 -1.63 -5.65
CA ALA A 140 -22.95 -2.65 -4.77
C ALA A 140 -21.88 -3.36 -3.93
N ARG A 141 -20.83 -3.91 -4.58
CA ARG A 141 -19.78 -4.65 -3.88
C ARG A 141 -18.53 -4.85 -4.74
N ILE A 142 -17.45 -5.24 -4.09
CA ILE A 142 -16.25 -5.81 -4.73
C ILE A 142 -16.30 -7.33 -4.57
N SER A 143 -16.01 -8.07 -5.64
CA SER A 143 -15.89 -9.54 -5.63
C SER A 143 -14.48 -9.94 -6.06
N LYS A 144 -13.92 -10.96 -5.41
CA LYS A 144 -12.64 -11.58 -5.80
C LYS A 144 -12.85 -12.79 -6.72
N SER A 145 -14.08 -13.27 -6.83
CA SER A 145 -14.46 -14.39 -7.68
C SER A 145 -15.18 -13.87 -8.91
N HIS A 146 -14.79 -14.37 -10.09
CA HIS A 146 -15.45 -14.05 -11.36
C HIS A 146 -16.95 -14.31 -11.25
N GLY A 147 -17.73 -13.22 -11.33
CA GLY A 147 -19.15 -13.27 -11.42
C GLY A 147 -19.93 -13.41 -10.12
N GLY A 148 -19.48 -14.05 -9.08
CA GLY A 148 -20.24 -14.26 -7.84
C GLY A 148 -21.77 -14.39 -8.06
N ASP A 149 -22.57 -14.44 -7.02
CA ASP A 149 -24.04 -14.44 -7.15
C ASP A 149 -24.54 -13.10 -7.69
N LEU A 150 -24.69 -13.01 -9.01
CA LEU A 150 -25.26 -11.84 -9.68
C LEU A 150 -26.78 -11.88 -9.59
N THR A 151 -27.38 -10.71 -9.39
CA THR A 151 -28.82 -10.52 -9.39
C THR A 151 -29.25 -9.67 -10.58
N ARG A 152 -30.57 -9.63 -10.85
CA ARG A 152 -31.11 -8.78 -11.92
C ARG A 152 -30.74 -7.31 -11.68
N GLY A 153 -30.27 -6.65 -12.73
CA GLY A 153 -29.80 -5.25 -12.66
C GLY A 153 -28.31 -5.09 -12.32
N ASP A 154 -27.62 -6.19 -12.03
CA ASP A 154 -26.19 -6.15 -11.79
C ASP A 154 -25.39 -6.03 -13.10
N THR A 155 -24.43 -5.14 -13.10
CA THR A 155 -23.37 -5.04 -14.11
C THR A 155 -22.01 -5.24 -13.42
N VAL A 156 -21.09 -5.91 -14.11
CA VAL A 156 -19.76 -6.22 -13.56
C VAL A 156 -18.70 -5.49 -14.36
N ARG A 157 -17.82 -4.79 -13.67
CA ARG A 157 -16.58 -4.27 -14.23
C ARG A 157 -15.43 -5.12 -13.72
N HIS A 158 -14.85 -5.92 -14.61
CA HIS A 158 -13.64 -6.67 -14.33
C HIS A 158 -12.43 -5.73 -14.45
N GLU A 159 -11.62 -5.67 -13.41
CA GLU A 159 -10.38 -4.90 -13.40
C GLU A 159 -9.19 -5.83 -13.12
N GLN A 160 -8.25 -5.77 -14.05
CA GLN A 160 -6.96 -6.46 -14.01
C GLN A 160 -5.88 -5.45 -14.36
N VAL A 161 -4.70 -5.62 -13.82
CA VAL A 161 -3.57 -4.73 -14.08
C VAL A 161 -2.78 -5.22 -15.30
N ASP A 162 -2.52 -4.32 -16.25
CA ASP A 162 -1.59 -4.57 -17.36
C ASP A 162 -0.16 -4.39 -16.85
N ILE A 163 0.71 -5.36 -17.14
CA ILE A 163 2.13 -5.29 -16.75
C ILE A 163 2.83 -4.03 -17.29
N ARG A 164 2.39 -3.55 -18.46
CA ARG A 164 2.91 -2.31 -19.06
C ARG A 164 2.62 -1.09 -18.20
N ASP A 165 1.44 -1.03 -17.56
CA ASP A 165 1.09 0.04 -16.64
C ASP A 165 1.92 -0.01 -15.35
N ILE A 166 2.25 -1.23 -14.87
CA ILE A 166 3.16 -1.43 -13.74
C ILE A 166 4.55 -0.88 -14.05
N VAL A 167 5.16 -1.36 -15.14
CA VAL A 167 6.51 -0.96 -15.57
C VAL A 167 6.58 0.54 -15.85
N TYR A 168 5.59 1.09 -16.52
CA TYR A 168 5.53 2.51 -16.80
C TYR A 168 5.39 3.35 -15.52
N THR A 169 4.53 2.92 -14.59
CA THR A 169 4.36 3.59 -13.30
C THR A 169 5.65 3.53 -12.49
N GLN A 170 6.33 2.41 -12.49
CA GLN A 170 7.64 2.25 -11.83
C GLN A 170 8.65 3.28 -12.36
N LYS A 171 8.76 3.44 -13.68
CA LYS A 171 9.64 4.47 -14.30
C LYS A 171 9.26 5.89 -13.89
N LEU A 172 7.97 6.20 -13.78
CA LEU A 172 7.54 7.51 -13.25
C LEU A 172 8.01 7.71 -11.80
N LEU A 173 7.85 6.70 -10.95
CA LEU A 173 8.27 6.78 -9.55
C LEU A 173 9.79 7.01 -9.45
N TYR A 174 10.60 6.30 -10.23
CA TYR A 174 12.05 6.48 -10.28
C TYR A 174 12.43 7.91 -10.65
N GLN A 175 11.84 8.42 -11.71
CA GLN A 175 12.09 9.76 -12.21
C GLN A 175 11.75 10.85 -11.18
N TYR A 176 10.55 10.75 -10.55
CA TYR A 176 10.05 11.81 -9.68
C TYR A 176 10.56 11.71 -8.23
N LEU A 177 10.79 10.52 -7.72
CA LEU A 177 11.22 10.30 -6.34
C LEU A 177 12.73 10.08 -6.20
N ASN A 178 13.46 10.02 -7.33
CA ASN A 178 14.91 9.84 -7.36
C ASN A 178 15.36 8.57 -6.61
N LEU A 179 14.61 7.48 -6.79
CA LEU A 179 14.76 6.24 -6.03
C LEU A 179 16.07 5.52 -6.32
N GLU A 180 16.54 5.55 -7.58
CA GLU A 180 17.78 4.89 -8.02
C GLU A 180 19.01 5.22 -7.16
N ARG A 181 19.03 6.42 -6.58
CA ARG A 181 20.14 6.89 -5.74
C ARG A 181 20.06 6.44 -4.29
N LYS A 182 18.91 5.87 -3.84
CA LYS A 182 18.64 5.63 -2.42
C LYS A 182 18.60 4.16 -2.02
N GLY A 183 18.73 3.23 -2.99
CA GLY A 183 18.54 1.80 -2.73
C GLY A 183 17.14 1.52 -2.21
N TYR A 184 16.22 1.15 -3.06
CA TYR A 184 14.84 0.81 -2.73
C TYR A 184 14.53 -0.62 -3.17
N SER A 185 13.45 -1.18 -2.63
CA SER A 185 12.90 -2.46 -3.04
C SER A 185 11.59 -2.27 -3.79
N THR A 186 11.36 -3.11 -4.81
CA THR A 186 10.05 -3.22 -5.45
C THR A 186 9.30 -4.42 -4.87
N ILE A 187 8.08 -4.20 -4.45
CA ILE A 187 7.18 -5.21 -3.89
C ILE A 187 6.01 -5.37 -4.84
N LEU A 188 5.70 -6.60 -5.24
CA LEU A 188 4.48 -6.91 -5.98
C LEU A 188 3.38 -7.34 -5.00
N TYR A 189 2.29 -6.61 -4.94
CA TYR A 189 1.17 -6.82 -4.04
C TYR A 189 -0.06 -7.30 -4.81
N HIS A 190 -0.72 -8.38 -4.42
CA HIS A 190 -0.34 -9.32 -3.39
C HIS A 190 -0.11 -10.69 -4.02
N LEU A 191 0.74 -11.45 -3.37
CA LEU A 191 1.08 -12.80 -3.83
C LEU A 191 -0.02 -13.79 -3.45
N ASP A 192 -0.71 -14.31 -4.44
CA ASP A 192 -1.55 -15.50 -4.35
C ASP A 192 -1.50 -16.30 -5.67
N SER A 193 -2.00 -17.52 -5.63
CA SER A 193 -1.91 -18.43 -6.76
C SER A 193 -2.74 -18.02 -7.98
N VAL A 194 -3.77 -17.19 -7.80
CA VAL A 194 -4.62 -16.67 -8.88
C VAL A 194 -3.93 -15.50 -9.55
N ASN A 195 -3.50 -14.53 -8.76
CA ASN A 195 -2.88 -13.31 -9.27
C ASN A 195 -1.56 -13.61 -9.99
N ILE A 196 -0.68 -14.44 -9.40
CA ILE A 196 0.63 -14.73 -10.00
C ILE A 196 0.52 -15.48 -11.33
N LYS A 197 -0.49 -16.34 -11.51
CA LYS A 197 -0.73 -17.08 -12.75
C LYS A 197 -1.24 -16.20 -13.89
N THR A 198 -1.67 -15.00 -13.60
CA THR A 198 -2.15 -14.02 -14.60
C THR A 198 -0.99 -13.46 -15.44
N TYR A 199 0.23 -13.49 -14.88
CA TYR A 199 1.43 -12.95 -15.49
C TYR A 199 2.40 -14.05 -15.86
N SER A 200 3.10 -13.89 -17.02
CA SER A 200 4.20 -14.76 -17.39
C SER A 200 5.43 -14.49 -16.51
N TYR A 201 6.38 -15.42 -16.52
CA TYR A 201 7.67 -15.21 -15.86
C TYR A 201 8.39 -13.96 -16.39
N GLU A 202 8.34 -13.72 -17.71
CA GLU A 202 8.98 -12.56 -18.33
C GLU A 202 8.28 -11.25 -17.94
N ASP A 203 6.95 -11.26 -17.73
CA ASP A 203 6.24 -10.10 -17.19
C ASP A 203 6.77 -9.73 -15.81
N ILE A 204 6.80 -10.68 -14.90
CA ILE A 204 7.29 -10.45 -13.53
C ILE A 204 8.75 -10.02 -13.54
N LYS A 205 9.60 -10.68 -14.34
CA LYS A 205 11.00 -10.33 -14.50
C LYS A 205 11.21 -8.91 -15.02
N SER A 206 10.35 -8.44 -15.93
CA SER A 206 10.43 -7.10 -16.48
C SER A 206 10.29 -5.99 -15.43
N VAL A 207 9.60 -6.25 -14.30
CA VAL A 207 9.48 -5.31 -13.20
C VAL A 207 10.78 -5.20 -12.40
N TYR A 208 11.56 -6.27 -12.30
CA TYR A 208 12.80 -6.31 -11.49
C TYR A 208 14.07 -5.98 -12.27
N ASN A 209 14.01 -5.99 -13.61
CA ASN A 209 15.16 -5.73 -14.50
C ASN A 209 15.19 -4.32 -15.11
N ASN A 210 14.37 -3.40 -14.64
CA ASN A 210 14.33 -2.01 -15.11
C ASN A 210 15.25 -1.11 -14.31
#